data_a31ecec85fd83aa75d836c5946b5982f
#
_entry.id   a31ecec85fd83aa75d836c5946b5982f
#
_cell.length_a   1.000
_cell.length_b   1.000
_cell.length_c   1.000
_cell.angle_alpha   90.00
_cell.angle_beta   90.00
_cell.angle_gamma   90.00
#
_symmetry.space_group_name_H-M   'P 1'
#
loop_
_entity.id
_entity.type
_entity.pdbx_description
1 polymer ?
#
loop_
_entity_poly.entity_id
_entity_poly.type
_entity_poly.pdbx_seq_one_letter_code
_entity_poly.pdbx_strand_id
1 'polypeptide(L)'
;MIAAAFLLCWGGVVSCSSDSSGDPPAPEVHDGVWKINENAAGFVKTNGKFSTHKTYTGYDGEFIDYLGADSYIDYAINSAEEQNVTILLHYAYWGTKTDLRGAYIVVNGVTSDEIIYCDWTNTWQDSNEITIHLKAGDNALRVVPVPADTPMPNAKYPEDVNESQKTGKAQGSLPNIDYLQITGNGLSAGNATATAYYRVKASGDFGTVDLSPKQDYYAKDTKVTLTATPKDGYKFDAWWGTIASNNETWEITVTEELNLTAHFIPEDYTAPDGLVGYATITADNKDAKYTITGGAGAADTNKVTISTYGELKSNKDLLASHEPKIITIRGTISTAGNENPLLSEKYTVGSNTTIYGDATNQGRLQNIELSVEGENVIIRNMMLGEVISWDKAVKSGADDALSLNGATHVWIDHCELQSHLEPQDLDGNKITSGNYFSNDADWKKDFYDGLLDIKNGSTWITISNCYFHDHWKACLCSSGDGKADKNPRTGATDVDMRVTFYGNYWENINSRQPLFRWGKAHIYNNYYKGDSTKDANCIDVRINSQVLAEGNYFASVKNAIGIDLANGKPSTMGTAAYSFPDSNKLENCTNTPNKGNLSYAPKYEYDLKPADEVTTAPVGVGVLTAADLQ
;
A
#
# COMPACT_ATOMS: atom_id res chain seq x y z
N MET A 1 -8.62 23.91 9.33
CA MET A 1 -7.91 25.02 10.03
C MET A 1 -6.42 24.75 9.88
N ILE A 2 -5.78 25.54 8.99
CA ILE A 2 -4.37 25.85 8.87
C ILE A 2 -3.39 24.65 8.93
N ALA A 3 -3.01 24.14 7.75
CA ALA A 3 -1.79 23.38 7.55
C ALA A 3 -0.63 24.37 7.39
N ALA A 4 0.34 24.31 8.29
CA ALA A 4 1.57 25.09 8.20
C ALA A 4 2.59 24.31 7.38
N ALA A 5 2.95 24.82 6.21
CA ALA A 5 4.08 24.35 5.43
C ALA A 5 5.37 24.81 6.09
N PHE A 6 6.25 23.88 6.47
CA PHE A 6 7.61 24.18 6.90
C PHE A 6 8.51 24.30 5.66
N LEU A 7 8.90 25.53 5.37
CA LEU A 7 10.02 25.84 4.47
C LEU A 7 11.30 25.80 5.27
N LEU A 8 12.21 24.86 5.00
CA LEU A 8 13.56 24.85 5.52
C LEU A 8 14.46 25.71 4.61
N CYS A 9 14.72 26.96 5.05
CA CYS A 9 15.77 27.76 4.47
C CYS A 9 17.12 27.39 5.11
N TRP A 10 18.09 26.99 4.32
CA TRP A 10 19.50 26.93 4.69
C TRP A 10 20.10 28.33 4.60
N GLY A 11 20.55 28.84 5.71
CA GLY A 11 21.16 30.17 5.81
C GLY A 11 22.63 30.15 5.38
N GLY A 12 22.92 30.89 4.33
CA GLY A 12 24.25 31.41 4.07
C GLY A 12 24.37 32.79 4.72
N VAL A 13 25.38 32.99 5.58
CA VAL A 13 25.66 34.25 6.21
C VAL A 13 26.22 35.21 5.17
N VAL A 14 25.48 36.26 4.82
CA VAL A 14 25.98 37.43 4.11
C VAL A 14 25.71 38.66 4.99
N SER A 15 26.74 39.45 5.19
CA SER A 15 26.78 40.64 6.06
C SER A 15 25.73 41.68 5.64
N CYS A 16 25.05 42.24 6.63
CA CYS A 16 24.18 43.40 6.47
C CYS A 16 24.93 44.63 5.97
N SER A 17 24.52 45.16 4.83
CA SER A 17 24.51 46.59 4.54
C SER A 17 23.07 46.97 4.22
N SER A 18 22.56 47.94 4.99
CA SER A 18 21.24 48.54 4.79
C SER A 18 21.22 49.30 3.46
N ASP A 19 20.27 48.96 2.60
CA ASP A 19 19.35 49.92 1.96
C ASP A 19 18.54 49.27 0.81
N SER A 20 17.33 49.76 0.70
CA SER A 20 16.37 49.67 -0.40
C SER A 20 15.40 48.48 -0.45
N SER A 21 14.13 48.84 -0.34
CA SER A 21 12.96 48.16 -0.88
C SER A 21 13.17 47.84 -2.38
N GLY A 22 13.72 46.67 -2.66
CA GLY A 22 13.83 46.16 -4.02
C GLY A 22 12.78 45.10 -4.24
N ASP A 23 11.91 45.28 -5.22
CA ASP A 23 11.15 44.19 -5.82
C ASP A 23 12.09 43.02 -6.13
N PRO A 24 11.62 41.78 -6.04
CA PRO A 24 12.42 40.63 -6.45
C PRO A 24 12.93 40.84 -7.87
N PRO A 25 14.18 40.46 -8.19
CA PRO A 25 14.73 40.65 -9.54
C PRO A 25 13.76 40.04 -10.56
N ALA A 26 13.54 40.75 -11.65
CA ALA A 26 12.72 40.25 -12.77
C ALA A 26 13.27 38.89 -13.22
N PRO A 27 12.39 37.92 -13.57
CA PRO A 27 12.83 36.62 -14.05
C PRO A 27 13.74 36.78 -15.27
N GLU A 28 14.77 35.94 -15.34
CA GLU A 28 15.66 35.91 -16.52
C GLU A 28 14.85 35.51 -17.74
N VAL A 29 15.01 36.29 -18.84
CA VAL A 29 14.35 36.05 -20.11
C VAL A 29 15.31 35.36 -21.06
N HIS A 30 14.85 34.30 -21.71
CA HIS A 30 15.61 33.49 -22.65
C HIS A 30 15.10 33.71 -24.08
N ASP A 31 16.01 33.98 -25.00
CA ASP A 31 15.78 33.96 -26.43
C ASP A 31 16.61 32.85 -27.08
N GLY A 32 15.96 31.97 -27.84
CA GLY A 32 16.56 30.78 -28.41
C GLY A 32 16.47 29.56 -27.48
N VAL A 33 17.59 28.89 -27.25
CA VAL A 33 17.66 27.63 -26.47
C VAL A 33 17.73 27.93 -24.99
N TRP A 34 16.80 27.34 -24.24
CA TRP A 34 16.79 27.34 -22.78
C TRP A 34 16.76 25.93 -22.25
N LYS A 35 17.72 25.53 -21.40
CA LYS A 35 17.82 24.24 -20.70
C LYS A 35 17.37 24.41 -19.28
N ILE A 36 16.45 23.56 -18.86
CA ILE A 36 15.85 23.58 -17.52
C ILE A 36 16.18 22.26 -16.82
N ASN A 37 17.23 22.28 -16.02
CA ASN A 37 17.63 21.17 -15.16
C ASN A 37 16.72 21.11 -13.93
N GLU A 38 16.84 20.04 -13.13
CA GLU A 38 16.24 19.97 -11.80
C GLU A 38 16.74 21.13 -10.93
N ASN A 39 15.84 21.69 -10.12
CA ASN A 39 16.08 22.88 -9.27
C ASN A 39 16.40 24.19 -10.01
N ALA A 40 16.36 24.23 -11.34
CA ALA A 40 16.50 25.47 -12.10
C ALA A 40 15.20 26.28 -12.13
N ALA A 41 15.32 27.57 -12.46
CA ALA A 41 14.14 28.39 -12.73
C ALA A 41 13.32 27.78 -13.88
N GLY A 42 12.00 27.67 -13.69
CA GLY A 42 11.10 26.97 -14.61
C GLY A 42 10.78 25.53 -14.23
N PHE A 43 11.65 24.80 -13.50
CA PHE A 43 11.31 23.52 -12.89
C PHE A 43 10.38 23.73 -11.68
N VAL A 44 9.38 22.85 -11.50
CA VAL A 44 8.41 22.95 -10.42
C VAL A 44 8.54 21.78 -9.43
N LYS A 45 8.36 20.56 -9.92
CA LYS A 45 8.41 19.34 -9.10
C LYS A 45 8.43 18.08 -9.96
N THR A 46 8.77 16.96 -9.31
CA THR A 46 8.63 15.61 -9.85
C THR A 46 8.26 14.64 -8.73
N ASN A 47 7.68 13.49 -9.05
CA ASN A 47 7.59 12.36 -8.15
C ASN A 47 8.70 11.30 -8.40
N GLY A 48 9.63 11.56 -9.32
CA GLY A 48 10.89 10.85 -9.44
C GLY A 48 11.85 11.17 -8.30
N LYS A 49 13.06 10.61 -8.36
CA LYS A 49 14.13 10.87 -7.39
C LYS A 49 15.29 11.59 -8.05
N PHE A 50 15.85 12.56 -7.35
CA PHE A 50 17.12 13.14 -7.74
C PHE A 50 18.25 12.15 -7.46
N SER A 51 19.09 11.92 -8.43
CA SER A 51 20.20 10.96 -8.38
C SER A 51 21.48 11.56 -8.92
N THR A 52 22.61 11.16 -8.34
CA THR A 52 23.95 11.40 -8.87
C THR A 52 24.65 10.07 -9.07
N HIS A 53 25.40 9.90 -10.14
CA HIS A 53 26.15 8.66 -10.36
C HIS A 53 27.60 8.95 -10.69
N LYS A 54 28.52 8.55 -9.82
CA LYS A 54 29.95 8.87 -9.93
C LYS A 54 30.67 8.31 -11.19
N THR A 55 30.08 7.30 -11.83
CA THR A 55 30.66 6.64 -13.02
C THR A 55 30.02 7.07 -14.34
N TYR A 56 28.94 7.85 -14.31
CA TYR A 56 28.30 8.36 -15.52
C TYR A 56 28.76 9.79 -15.77
N THR A 57 29.04 10.09 -17.04
CA THR A 57 29.43 11.41 -17.53
C THR A 57 28.43 11.85 -18.59
N GLY A 58 28.24 13.17 -18.78
CA GLY A 58 27.39 13.72 -19.81
C GLY A 58 26.04 14.26 -19.31
N TYR A 59 25.85 14.36 -17.99
CA TYR A 59 24.75 15.09 -17.36
C TYR A 59 25.32 16.22 -16.48
N ASP A 60 24.46 17.17 -16.14
CA ASP A 60 24.84 18.38 -15.41
C ASP A 60 24.23 18.38 -14.00
N GLY A 61 25.06 18.13 -12.97
CA GLY A 61 24.66 18.14 -11.56
C GLY A 61 24.01 16.83 -11.09
N GLU A 62 22.69 16.80 -11.01
CA GLU A 62 21.86 15.65 -10.70
C GLU A 62 20.98 15.29 -11.91
N PHE A 63 20.29 14.19 -11.85
CA PHE A 63 19.28 13.81 -12.85
C PHE A 63 18.07 13.18 -12.15
N ILE A 64 16.94 13.13 -12.83
CA ILE A 64 15.70 12.54 -12.30
C ILE A 64 15.63 11.07 -12.71
N ASP A 65 15.52 10.19 -11.73
CA ASP A 65 15.51 8.73 -11.85
C ASP A 65 14.22 8.13 -11.22
N TYR A 66 14.04 6.81 -11.36
CA TYR A 66 12.88 6.08 -10.81
C TYR A 66 11.52 6.56 -11.34
N LEU A 67 11.45 6.82 -12.63
CA LEU A 67 10.27 7.37 -13.32
C LEU A 67 9.39 6.24 -13.87
N GLY A 68 8.48 5.70 -13.05
CA GLY A 68 7.50 4.65 -13.42
C GLY A 68 6.27 5.17 -14.17
N ALA A 69 5.24 4.34 -14.28
CA ALA A 69 4.05 4.60 -15.09
C ALA A 69 3.23 5.84 -14.67
N ASP A 70 3.23 6.18 -13.39
CA ASP A 70 2.52 7.36 -12.87
C ASP A 70 3.47 8.53 -12.59
N SER A 71 4.66 8.49 -13.19
CA SER A 71 5.65 9.55 -12.99
C SER A 71 5.34 10.77 -13.81
N TYR A 72 5.80 11.90 -13.30
CA TYR A 72 5.71 13.18 -13.98
C TYR A 72 6.87 14.11 -13.60
N ILE A 73 7.12 15.09 -14.49
CA ILE A 73 8.01 16.23 -14.22
C ILE A 73 7.27 17.49 -14.63
N ASP A 74 7.07 18.42 -13.71
CA ASP A 74 6.34 19.67 -13.92
C ASP A 74 7.28 20.86 -14.11
N TYR A 75 6.93 21.67 -15.09
CA TYR A 75 7.59 22.94 -15.40
C TYR A 75 6.54 24.06 -15.50
N ALA A 76 6.94 25.28 -15.15
CA ALA A 76 6.14 26.49 -15.34
C ALA A 76 6.94 27.47 -16.21
N ILE A 77 6.39 27.78 -17.37
CA ILE A 77 7.03 28.62 -18.40
C ILE A 77 6.15 29.82 -18.67
N ASN A 78 6.72 31.02 -18.56
CA ASN A 78 6.08 32.23 -19.04
C ASN A 78 6.56 32.52 -20.48
N SER A 79 5.64 32.78 -21.39
CA SER A 79 5.93 33.20 -22.76
C SER A 79 5.47 34.64 -22.96
N ALA A 80 6.35 35.51 -23.41
CA ALA A 80 6.02 36.91 -23.62
C ALA A 80 4.89 37.11 -24.67
N GLU A 81 4.77 36.17 -25.61
CA GLU A 81 3.74 36.16 -26.64
C GLU A 81 3.25 34.75 -26.94
N GLU A 82 2.13 34.60 -27.61
CA GLU A 82 1.62 33.34 -28.12
C GLU A 82 2.51 32.84 -29.26
N GLN A 83 3.08 31.62 -29.11
CA GLN A 83 4.03 31.08 -30.08
C GLN A 83 4.10 29.55 -30.04
N ASN A 84 4.63 28.97 -31.12
CA ASN A 84 5.09 27.60 -31.16
C ASN A 84 6.56 27.55 -30.75
N VAL A 85 6.88 26.58 -29.90
CA VAL A 85 8.24 26.30 -29.42
C VAL A 85 8.59 24.85 -29.67
N THR A 86 9.88 24.53 -29.78
CA THR A 86 10.31 23.12 -29.82
C THR A 86 10.80 22.65 -28.47
N ILE A 87 10.57 21.39 -28.17
CA ILE A 87 10.99 20.73 -26.91
C ILE A 87 11.72 19.44 -27.24
N LEU A 88 12.77 19.14 -26.46
CA LEU A 88 13.42 17.83 -26.36
C LEU A 88 13.77 17.53 -24.91
N LEU A 89 14.08 16.26 -24.64
CA LEU A 89 14.59 15.78 -23.37
C LEU A 89 16.04 15.30 -23.53
N HIS A 90 16.93 15.72 -22.63
CA HIS A 90 18.24 15.12 -22.48
C HIS A 90 18.13 13.94 -21.51
N TYR A 91 18.41 12.73 -22.01
CA TYR A 91 18.07 11.51 -21.28
C TYR A 91 19.15 10.43 -21.42
N ALA A 92 19.08 9.46 -20.54
CA ALA A 92 19.82 8.20 -20.67
C ALA A 92 18.94 7.02 -20.28
N TYR A 93 19.05 5.91 -21.03
CA TYR A 93 18.35 4.67 -20.71
C TYR A 93 19.22 3.45 -21.06
N TRP A 94 19.74 2.81 -20.05
CA TRP A 94 20.59 1.61 -20.15
C TRP A 94 19.95 0.34 -19.55
N GLY A 95 18.63 0.30 -19.46
CA GLY A 95 17.88 -0.88 -19.02
C GLY A 95 17.79 -1.97 -20.10
N THR A 96 16.68 -2.68 -20.15
CA THR A 96 16.45 -3.75 -21.13
C THR A 96 16.37 -3.18 -22.55
N LYS A 97 17.17 -3.72 -23.48
CA LYS A 97 17.28 -3.24 -24.86
C LYS A 97 16.00 -3.35 -25.69
N THR A 98 15.07 -4.18 -25.26
CA THR A 98 13.76 -4.39 -25.92
C THR A 98 12.68 -3.45 -25.41
N ASP A 99 12.93 -2.71 -24.32
CA ASP A 99 11.96 -1.79 -23.72
C ASP A 99 11.99 -0.47 -24.49
N LEU A 100 10.83 -0.09 -25.03
CA LEU A 100 10.66 1.23 -25.66
C LEU A 100 10.12 2.21 -24.64
N ARG A 101 10.76 3.35 -24.52
CA ARG A 101 10.34 4.45 -23.65
C ARG A 101 10.09 5.71 -24.46
N GLY A 102 9.18 6.51 -23.95
CA GLY A 102 8.86 7.81 -24.57
C GLY A 102 8.06 8.68 -23.61
N ALA A 103 7.96 9.94 -23.97
CA ALA A 103 7.21 10.93 -23.23
C ALA A 103 6.17 11.63 -24.08
N TYR A 104 5.07 12.02 -23.45
CA TYR A 104 4.20 13.09 -23.91
C TYR A 104 4.47 14.36 -23.10
N ILE A 105 4.21 15.49 -23.73
CA ILE A 105 4.16 16.79 -23.06
C ILE A 105 2.71 17.19 -22.90
N VAL A 106 2.28 17.44 -21.68
CA VAL A 106 0.97 18.02 -21.37
C VAL A 106 1.16 19.53 -21.25
N VAL A 107 0.51 20.30 -22.11
CA VAL A 107 0.57 21.76 -22.11
C VAL A 107 -0.77 22.31 -21.66
N ASN A 108 -0.80 23.00 -20.53
CA ASN A 108 -2.04 23.59 -19.98
C ASN A 108 -3.20 22.58 -19.88
N GLY A 109 -2.87 21.34 -19.50
CA GLY A 109 -3.84 20.25 -19.32
C GLY A 109 -4.16 19.45 -20.59
N VAL A 110 -3.60 19.79 -21.74
CA VAL A 110 -3.81 19.08 -23.01
C VAL A 110 -2.56 18.28 -23.37
N THR A 111 -2.72 16.97 -23.58
CA THR A 111 -1.62 16.08 -23.96
C THR A 111 -1.23 16.31 -25.43
N SER A 112 0.07 16.35 -25.71
CA SER A 112 0.59 16.49 -27.08
C SER A 112 0.25 15.27 -27.94
N ASP A 113 0.02 15.49 -29.24
CA ASP A 113 -0.17 14.40 -30.21
C ASP A 113 1.15 13.71 -30.60
N GLU A 114 2.28 14.40 -30.43
CA GLU A 114 3.62 13.93 -30.78
C GLU A 114 4.30 13.27 -29.60
N ILE A 115 5.07 12.21 -29.88
CA ILE A 115 5.85 11.44 -28.92
C ILE A 115 7.31 11.90 -28.94
N ILE A 116 7.85 12.19 -27.76
CA ILE A 116 9.30 12.25 -27.54
C ILE A 116 9.78 10.81 -27.35
N TYR A 117 10.59 10.31 -28.30
CA TYR A 117 11.16 8.97 -28.27
C TYR A 117 12.45 8.95 -27.47
N CYS A 118 12.52 8.06 -26.50
CA CYS A 118 13.68 7.84 -25.64
C CYS A 118 14.21 6.42 -25.88
N ASP A 119 14.89 6.26 -27.01
CA ASP A 119 15.45 4.98 -27.43
C ASP A 119 16.52 4.48 -26.46
N TRP A 120 16.76 3.17 -26.43
CA TRP A 120 17.80 2.61 -25.59
C TRP A 120 19.18 3.23 -25.91
N THR A 121 19.89 3.66 -24.87
CA THR A 121 21.24 4.21 -24.99
C THR A 121 22.04 3.94 -23.73
N ASN A 122 23.34 3.77 -23.88
CA ASN A 122 24.29 3.63 -22.75
C ASN A 122 25.04 4.94 -22.46
N THR A 123 24.62 6.06 -23.08
CA THR A 123 25.17 7.39 -22.88
C THR A 123 24.03 8.39 -22.79
N TRP A 124 24.29 9.57 -22.23
CA TRP A 124 23.38 10.69 -22.28
C TRP A 124 23.27 11.23 -23.70
N GLN A 125 22.05 11.51 -24.15
CA GLN A 125 21.78 12.04 -25.49
C GLN A 125 20.47 12.82 -25.52
N ASP A 126 20.29 13.63 -26.55
CA ASP A 126 19.05 14.34 -26.83
C ASP A 126 18.05 13.43 -27.55
N SER A 127 16.77 13.56 -27.20
CA SER A 127 15.66 12.93 -27.91
C SER A 127 15.38 13.61 -29.27
N ASN A 128 14.35 13.11 -29.99
CA ASN A 128 13.77 13.93 -31.07
C ASN A 128 13.13 15.19 -30.46
N GLU A 129 13.05 16.23 -31.29
CA GLU A 129 12.26 17.42 -30.99
C GLU A 129 10.78 17.20 -31.33
N ILE A 130 9.89 17.81 -30.56
CA ILE A 130 8.48 17.98 -30.88
C ILE A 130 8.11 19.45 -30.80
N THR A 131 7.03 19.84 -31.48
CA THR A 131 6.52 21.23 -31.43
C THR A 131 5.31 21.30 -30.50
N ILE A 132 5.32 22.25 -29.57
CA ILE A 132 4.19 22.56 -28.70
C ILE A 132 3.79 24.04 -28.85
N HIS A 133 2.53 24.32 -28.50
CA HIS A 133 1.98 25.68 -28.54
C HIS A 133 1.91 26.27 -27.12
N LEU A 134 2.49 27.46 -26.93
CA LEU A 134 2.37 28.24 -25.69
C LEU A 134 1.47 29.44 -25.91
N LYS A 135 0.54 29.68 -24.98
CA LYS A 135 -0.20 30.94 -24.91
C LYS A 135 0.69 32.05 -24.34
N ALA A 136 0.36 33.31 -24.59
CA ALA A 136 1.00 34.45 -23.91
C ALA A 136 0.74 34.36 -22.39
N GLY A 137 1.76 34.64 -21.58
CA GLY A 137 1.73 34.52 -20.12
C GLY A 137 2.15 33.14 -19.62
N ASP A 138 1.68 32.77 -18.45
CA ASP A 138 2.07 31.52 -17.75
C ASP A 138 1.47 30.27 -18.41
N ASN A 139 2.34 29.28 -18.62
CA ASN A 139 2.00 27.97 -19.15
C ASN A 139 2.51 26.90 -18.20
N ALA A 140 1.68 25.86 -17.94
CA ALA A 140 2.08 24.65 -17.27
C ALA A 140 2.50 23.60 -18.30
N LEU A 141 3.68 23.02 -18.12
CA LEU A 141 4.15 21.89 -18.90
C LEU A 141 4.35 20.70 -17.95
N ARG A 142 3.90 19.52 -18.38
CA ARG A 142 4.14 18.29 -17.65
C ARG A 142 4.69 17.23 -18.61
N VAL A 143 5.83 16.65 -18.26
CA VAL A 143 6.39 15.47 -18.94
C VAL A 143 5.79 14.23 -18.29
N VAL A 144 5.16 13.35 -19.08
CA VAL A 144 4.57 12.10 -18.61
C VAL A 144 5.02 10.94 -19.50
N PRO A 145 5.09 9.69 -18.97
CA PRO A 145 5.41 8.55 -19.82
C PRO A 145 4.31 8.30 -20.86
N VAL A 146 4.71 7.83 -22.03
CA VAL A 146 3.77 7.19 -22.96
C VAL A 146 3.19 5.96 -22.27
N PRO A 147 1.85 5.78 -22.21
CA PRO A 147 1.25 4.65 -21.52
C PRO A 147 1.73 3.30 -22.07
N ALA A 148 1.81 2.30 -21.20
CA ALA A 148 2.18 0.94 -21.59
C ALA A 148 1.28 0.44 -22.76
N ASP A 149 1.84 -0.43 -23.59
CA ASP A 149 1.19 -0.99 -24.80
C ASP A 149 0.85 0.01 -25.91
N THR A 150 1.14 1.31 -25.75
CA THR A 150 0.95 2.29 -26.83
C THR A 150 1.93 2.01 -27.98
N PRO A 151 1.47 1.96 -29.25
CA PRO A 151 2.36 1.79 -30.39
C PRO A 151 3.42 2.89 -30.50
N MET A 152 4.67 2.49 -30.74
CA MET A 152 5.84 3.36 -30.86
C MET A 152 6.48 3.22 -32.26
N PRO A 153 5.84 3.68 -33.33
CA PRO A 153 6.22 3.35 -34.72
C PRO A 153 7.58 3.88 -35.14
N ASN A 154 8.06 4.97 -34.53
CA ASN A 154 9.34 5.59 -34.86
C ASN A 154 10.46 5.27 -33.86
N ALA A 155 10.21 4.44 -32.85
CA ALA A 155 11.20 4.05 -31.87
C ALA A 155 12.26 3.12 -32.51
N LYS A 156 13.49 3.24 -32.06
CA LYS A 156 14.63 2.47 -32.57
C LYS A 156 15.10 1.47 -31.53
N TYR A 157 15.39 0.29 -31.99
CA TYR A 157 16.04 -0.76 -31.19
C TYR A 157 17.55 -0.82 -31.51
N PRO A 158 18.38 -1.20 -30.54
CA PRO A 158 19.77 -1.55 -30.83
C PRO A 158 19.89 -2.64 -31.91
N GLU A 159 20.98 -2.59 -32.70
CA GLU A 159 21.20 -3.51 -33.84
C GLU A 159 21.23 -4.99 -33.44
N ASP A 160 21.60 -5.30 -32.19
CA ASP A 160 21.69 -6.65 -31.66
C ASP A 160 20.35 -7.21 -31.13
N VAL A 161 19.23 -6.45 -31.22
CA VAL A 161 17.89 -6.93 -30.87
C VAL A 161 17.24 -7.64 -32.06
N ASN A 162 16.88 -8.91 -31.87
CA ASN A 162 16.23 -9.73 -32.91
C ASN A 162 14.79 -9.27 -33.18
N GLU A 163 14.32 -9.41 -34.41
CA GLU A 163 12.96 -9.02 -34.83
C GLU A 163 11.86 -9.67 -33.97
N SER A 164 12.05 -10.93 -33.54
CA SER A 164 11.11 -11.65 -32.67
C SER A 164 10.98 -11.09 -31.25
N GLN A 165 11.89 -10.24 -30.84
CA GLN A 165 11.93 -9.62 -29.51
C GLN A 165 11.36 -8.19 -29.53
N LYS A 166 11.12 -7.60 -30.71
CA LYS A 166 10.62 -6.24 -30.86
C LYS A 166 9.11 -6.19 -30.63
N THR A 167 8.69 -5.52 -29.58
CA THR A 167 7.26 -5.35 -29.24
C THR A 167 6.59 -4.26 -30.05
N GLY A 168 7.32 -3.23 -30.46
CA GLY A 168 6.80 -2.02 -31.09
C GLY A 168 5.92 -1.16 -30.15
N LYS A 169 5.95 -1.44 -28.85
CA LYS A 169 5.05 -0.84 -27.85
C LYS A 169 5.82 -0.25 -26.68
N ALA A 170 5.30 0.82 -26.11
CA ALA A 170 5.86 1.49 -24.94
C ALA A 170 5.78 0.60 -23.69
N GLN A 171 6.75 0.78 -22.78
CA GLN A 171 6.79 0.13 -21.45
C GLN A 171 6.02 0.91 -20.39
N GLY A 172 5.55 2.11 -20.67
CA GLY A 172 4.80 2.92 -19.73
C GLY A 172 5.66 3.55 -18.63
N SER A 173 6.91 3.89 -18.92
CA SER A 173 7.81 4.56 -17.98
C SER A 173 8.75 5.51 -18.72
N LEU A 174 9.27 6.55 -18.01
CA LEU A 174 10.27 7.45 -18.54
C LEU A 174 11.70 6.89 -18.33
N PRO A 175 12.68 7.30 -19.11
CA PRO A 175 14.10 7.07 -18.84
C PRO A 175 14.59 8.01 -17.73
N ASN A 176 15.88 7.99 -17.43
CA ASN A 176 16.52 9.02 -16.62
C ASN A 176 16.58 10.33 -17.40
N ILE A 177 16.17 11.43 -16.79
CA ILE A 177 16.09 12.76 -17.41
C ILE A 177 17.05 13.71 -16.70
N ASP A 178 17.91 14.36 -17.46
CA ASP A 178 18.82 15.40 -16.99
C ASP A 178 18.17 16.80 -17.10
N TYR A 179 17.73 17.18 -18.30
CA TYR A 179 17.03 18.45 -18.50
C TYR A 179 15.94 18.35 -19.57
N LEU A 180 15.02 19.30 -19.49
CA LEU A 180 14.14 19.67 -20.59
C LEU A 180 14.78 20.86 -21.31
N GLN A 181 14.93 20.76 -22.64
CA GLN A 181 15.31 21.88 -23.48
C GLN A 181 14.08 22.43 -24.20
N ILE A 182 13.90 23.73 -24.14
CA ILE A 182 12.86 24.46 -24.88
C ILE A 182 13.53 25.52 -25.73
N THR A 183 13.06 25.67 -26.98
CA THR A 183 13.58 26.64 -27.92
C THR A 183 12.46 27.58 -28.37
N GLY A 184 12.60 28.86 -28.05
CA GLY A 184 11.64 29.92 -28.34
C GLY A 184 12.21 31.28 -27.96
N ASN A 185 11.43 32.34 -28.06
CA ASN A 185 11.86 33.69 -27.71
C ASN A 185 10.99 34.26 -26.59
N GLY A 186 11.57 35.15 -25.78
CA GLY A 186 10.86 35.81 -24.69
C GLY A 186 10.33 34.81 -23.63
N LEU A 187 11.06 33.70 -23.38
CA LEU A 187 10.70 32.70 -22.40
C LEU A 187 11.34 33.00 -21.05
N SER A 188 10.60 32.76 -19.98
CA SER A 188 11.12 32.88 -18.62
C SER A 188 10.41 31.88 -17.69
N ALA A 189 10.89 31.78 -16.44
CA ALA A 189 10.20 30.98 -15.43
C ALA A 189 8.80 31.55 -15.15
N GLY A 190 7.79 30.67 -15.21
CA GLY A 190 6.40 31.00 -14.98
C GLY A 190 5.98 30.85 -13.52
N ASN A 191 4.74 31.22 -13.21
CA ASN A 191 4.15 31.09 -11.90
C ASN A 191 3.57 29.66 -11.70
N ALA A 192 4.30 28.80 -11.01
CA ALA A 192 3.90 27.42 -10.75
C ALA A 192 2.55 27.28 -10.00
N THR A 193 2.20 28.23 -9.16
CA THR A 193 0.95 28.18 -8.38
C THR A 193 -0.27 28.51 -9.24
N ALA A 194 -0.11 29.42 -10.22
CA ALA A 194 -1.19 29.82 -11.12
C ALA A 194 -1.42 28.82 -12.27
N THR A 195 -0.46 27.93 -12.52
CA THR A 195 -0.46 27.00 -13.66
C THR A 195 -0.59 25.54 -13.26
N ALA A 196 -0.93 25.21 -12.00
CA ALA A 196 -1.02 23.82 -11.54
C ALA A 196 -2.19 23.08 -12.21
N TYR A 197 -1.89 21.91 -12.77
CA TYR A 197 -2.86 20.96 -13.32
C TYR A 197 -2.70 19.61 -12.62
N TYR A 198 -3.82 18.93 -12.42
CA TYR A 198 -3.87 17.66 -11.70
C TYR A 198 -4.68 16.63 -12.47
N ARG A 199 -4.32 15.38 -12.35
CA ARG A 199 -5.07 14.26 -12.92
C ARG A 199 -6.11 13.75 -11.92
N VAL A 200 -7.31 13.43 -12.42
CA VAL A 200 -8.34 12.71 -11.68
C VAL A 200 -8.50 11.34 -12.36
N LYS A 201 -8.04 10.30 -11.69
CA LYS A 201 -8.29 8.92 -12.08
C LYS A 201 -9.47 8.41 -11.28
N ALA A 202 -10.48 7.88 -11.94
CA ALA A 202 -11.61 7.23 -11.28
C ALA A 202 -11.99 5.94 -12.02
N SER A 203 -12.21 4.88 -11.28
CA SER A 203 -12.58 3.56 -11.80
C SER A 203 -13.55 2.85 -10.85
N GLY A 204 -14.11 1.71 -11.24
CA GLY A 204 -14.92 0.86 -10.39
C GLY A 204 -15.26 -0.44 -11.11
N ASP A 205 -15.24 -1.56 -10.37
CA ASP A 205 -15.70 -2.85 -10.85
C ASP A 205 -17.23 -2.94 -10.63
N PHE A 206 -17.94 -3.67 -11.48
CA PHE A 206 -19.40 -3.85 -11.41
C PHE A 206 -20.25 -2.58 -11.65
N GLY A 207 -19.69 -1.64 -12.40
CA GLY A 207 -20.34 -0.41 -12.81
C GLY A 207 -19.47 0.41 -13.75
N THR A 208 -19.93 1.62 -14.07
CA THR A 208 -19.16 2.61 -14.84
C THR A 208 -18.98 3.89 -14.05
N VAL A 209 -17.94 4.65 -14.40
CA VAL A 209 -17.62 5.93 -13.79
C VAL A 209 -17.46 6.98 -14.89
N ASP A 210 -18.20 8.06 -14.77
CA ASP A 210 -18.14 9.20 -15.66
C ASP A 210 -17.67 10.46 -14.93
N LEU A 211 -16.85 11.26 -15.62
CA LEU A 211 -16.36 12.57 -15.16
C LEU A 211 -16.92 13.67 -16.04
N SER A 212 -17.43 14.74 -15.45
CA SER A 212 -17.93 15.91 -16.17
C SER A 212 -17.37 17.22 -15.56
N PRO A 213 -16.62 18.06 -16.32
CA PRO A 213 -16.16 17.81 -17.69
C PRO A 213 -15.15 16.65 -17.77
N LYS A 214 -15.10 15.93 -18.91
CA LYS A 214 -14.13 14.85 -19.13
C LYS A 214 -12.86 15.44 -19.72
N GLN A 215 -11.76 15.35 -18.97
CA GLN A 215 -10.44 15.86 -19.33
C GLN A 215 -9.35 14.92 -18.81
N ASP A 216 -8.16 14.94 -19.43
CA ASP A 216 -7.00 14.19 -18.92
C ASP A 216 -6.40 14.85 -17.68
N TYR A 217 -6.38 16.19 -17.66
CA TYR A 217 -5.88 17.00 -16.57
C TYR A 217 -6.80 18.19 -16.33
N TYR A 218 -6.95 18.56 -15.09
CA TYR A 218 -7.82 19.65 -14.63
C TYR A 218 -6.99 20.75 -14.01
N ALA A 219 -7.27 22.01 -14.37
CA ALA A 219 -6.68 23.14 -13.67
C ALA A 219 -7.03 23.08 -12.17
N LYS A 220 -6.13 23.56 -11.35
CA LYS A 220 -6.40 23.74 -9.92
C LYS A 220 -7.73 24.46 -9.71
N ASP A 221 -8.46 24.03 -8.69
CA ASP A 221 -9.78 24.56 -8.30
C ASP A 221 -10.91 24.30 -9.32
N THR A 222 -10.67 23.49 -10.37
CA THR A 222 -11.74 23.03 -11.27
C THR A 222 -12.74 22.17 -10.50
N LYS A 223 -14.02 22.39 -10.72
CA LYS A 223 -15.10 21.52 -10.23
C LYS A 223 -15.33 20.40 -11.23
N VAL A 224 -15.34 19.18 -10.73
CA VAL A 224 -15.58 17.96 -11.53
C VAL A 224 -16.69 17.17 -10.85
N THR A 225 -17.69 16.79 -11.63
CA THR A 225 -18.74 15.88 -11.17
C THR A 225 -18.36 14.45 -11.53
N LEU A 226 -18.28 13.60 -10.52
CA LEU A 226 -18.14 12.16 -10.64
C LEU A 226 -19.53 11.54 -10.61
N THR A 227 -19.83 10.60 -11.50
CA THR A 227 -21.07 9.82 -11.48
C THR A 227 -20.71 8.35 -11.57
N ALA A 228 -21.12 7.58 -10.56
CA ALA A 228 -21.01 6.13 -10.54
C ALA A 228 -22.33 5.54 -11.01
N THR A 229 -22.31 4.64 -12.00
CA THR A 229 -23.50 3.96 -12.51
C THR A 229 -23.37 2.46 -12.29
N PRO A 230 -24.15 1.86 -11.37
CA PRO A 230 -24.09 0.43 -11.11
C PRO A 230 -24.47 -0.41 -12.34
N LYS A 231 -23.88 -1.60 -12.47
CA LYS A 231 -24.32 -2.66 -13.38
C LYS A 231 -25.62 -3.28 -12.84
N ASP A 232 -26.41 -3.88 -13.73
CA ASP A 232 -27.64 -4.61 -13.33
C ASP A 232 -27.37 -5.63 -12.20
N GLY A 233 -28.18 -5.58 -11.14
CA GLY A 233 -28.06 -6.40 -9.94
C GLY A 233 -27.07 -5.86 -8.89
N TYR A 234 -26.52 -4.67 -9.12
CA TYR A 234 -25.62 -3.99 -8.18
C TYR A 234 -26.17 -2.60 -7.81
N LYS A 235 -25.75 -2.09 -6.66
CA LYS A 235 -25.99 -0.70 -6.20
C LYS A 235 -24.68 -0.07 -5.80
N PHE A 236 -24.62 1.26 -5.90
CA PHE A 236 -23.45 2.02 -5.41
C PHE A 236 -23.40 1.96 -3.87
N ASP A 237 -22.19 1.82 -3.33
CA ASP A 237 -21.91 1.84 -1.89
C ASP A 237 -21.07 3.06 -1.48
N ALA A 238 -19.88 3.21 -2.08
CA ALA A 238 -18.96 4.26 -1.68
C ALA A 238 -17.96 4.62 -2.79
N TRP A 239 -17.47 5.86 -2.74
CA TRP A 239 -16.19 6.28 -3.31
C TRP A 239 -15.11 6.15 -2.25
N TRP A 240 -13.97 5.62 -2.62
CA TRP A 240 -12.78 5.58 -1.76
C TRP A 240 -11.50 5.82 -2.56
N GLY A 241 -10.38 6.10 -1.87
CA GLY A 241 -9.08 6.40 -2.47
C GLY A 241 -8.46 7.64 -1.83
N THR A 242 -7.98 8.59 -2.63
CA THR A 242 -7.39 9.85 -2.12
C THR A 242 -8.38 10.63 -1.23
N ILE A 243 -9.64 10.66 -1.63
CA ILE A 243 -10.77 11.21 -0.89
C ILE A 243 -11.94 10.21 -0.93
N ALA A 244 -12.96 10.38 -0.09
CA ALA A 244 -14.05 9.41 0.04
C ALA A 244 -15.43 10.09 0.15
N SER A 245 -16.49 9.41 -0.35
CA SER A 245 -17.88 9.85 -0.28
C SER A 245 -18.85 8.67 -0.43
N ASN A 246 -20.05 8.77 0.14
CA ASN A 246 -21.17 7.85 -0.13
C ASN A 246 -22.22 8.45 -1.06
N ASN A 247 -21.93 9.53 -1.75
CA ASN A 247 -22.81 10.11 -2.76
C ASN A 247 -22.49 9.53 -4.14
N GLU A 248 -23.42 8.82 -4.74
CA GLU A 248 -23.29 8.22 -6.07
C GLU A 248 -22.88 9.24 -7.14
N THR A 249 -23.50 10.42 -7.11
CA THR A 249 -23.05 11.59 -7.87
C THR A 249 -22.38 12.58 -6.92
N TRP A 250 -21.14 12.94 -7.22
CA TRP A 250 -20.30 13.70 -6.32
C TRP A 250 -19.53 14.81 -7.03
N GLU A 251 -19.76 16.08 -6.66
CA GLU A 251 -18.98 17.22 -7.13
C GLU A 251 -17.74 17.38 -6.24
N ILE A 252 -16.57 17.36 -6.83
CA ILE A 252 -15.28 17.60 -6.18
C ILE A 252 -14.63 18.88 -6.69
N THR A 253 -13.75 19.47 -5.89
CA THR A 253 -12.84 20.55 -6.33
C THR A 253 -11.43 19.97 -6.42
N VAL A 254 -10.81 20.03 -7.59
CA VAL A 254 -9.50 19.42 -7.85
C VAL A 254 -8.41 20.32 -7.30
N THR A 255 -7.75 19.90 -6.23
CA THR A 255 -6.64 20.62 -5.58
C THR A 255 -5.33 19.86 -5.59
N GLU A 256 -5.36 18.58 -5.97
CA GLU A 256 -4.24 17.65 -6.00
C GLU A 256 -4.53 16.49 -6.97
N GLU A 257 -3.56 15.61 -7.17
CA GLU A 257 -3.75 14.34 -7.92
C GLU A 257 -4.75 13.44 -7.17
N LEU A 258 -5.79 12.98 -7.84
CA LEU A 258 -6.83 12.14 -7.24
C LEU A 258 -6.88 10.76 -7.90
N ASN A 259 -6.82 9.72 -7.06
CA ASN A 259 -7.11 8.34 -7.43
C ASN A 259 -8.32 7.87 -6.64
N LEU A 260 -9.41 7.55 -7.33
CA LEU A 260 -10.69 7.21 -6.74
C LEU A 260 -11.21 5.88 -7.29
N THR A 261 -11.85 5.11 -6.44
CA THR A 261 -12.53 3.86 -6.83
C THR A 261 -13.98 3.93 -6.38
N ALA A 262 -14.91 3.67 -7.31
CA ALA A 262 -16.31 3.45 -6.99
C ALA A 262 -16.49 1.99 -6.54
N HIS A 263 -17.04 1.77 -5.36
CA HIS A 263 -17.40 0.46 -4.84
C HIS A 263 -18.88 0.19 -5.07
N PHE A 264 -19.18 -0.95 -5.68
CA PHE A 264 -20.54 -1.41 -5.96
C PHE A 264 -20.75 -2.75 -5.25
N ILE A 265 -21.94 -2.95 -4.69
CA ILE A 265 -22.31 -4.17 -3.97
C ILE A 265 -23.57 -4.79 -4.59
N PRO A 266 -23.78 -6.13 -4.50
CA PRO A 266 -25.04 -6.74 -4.95
C PRO A 266 -26.23 -6.11 -4.25
N GLU A 267 -27.36 -5.91 -4.96
CA GLU A 267 -28.55 -5.21 -4.44
C GLU A 267 -29.14 -5.90 -3.20
N ASP A 268 -29.15 -7.23 -3.18
CA ASP A 268 -29.69 -8.08 -2.12
C ASP A 268 -28.67 -8.41 -1.01
N TYR A 269 -27.44 -7.89 -1.10
CA TYR A 269 -26.40 -8.20 -0.12
C TYR A 269 -26.73 -7.61 1.26
N THR A 270 -26.60 -8.46 2.26
CA THR A 270 -26.62 -8.09 3.69
C THR A 270 -25.26 -8.43 4.30
N ALA A 271 -24.63 -7.46 4.93
CA ALA A 271 -23.35 -7.68 5.59
C ALA A 271 -23.50 -8.71 6.74
N PRO A 272 -22.52 -9.61 6.93
CA PRO A 272 -22.53 -10.52 8.07
C PRO A 272 -22.50 -9.75 9.40
N ASP A 273 -23.19 -10.27 10.39
CA ASP A 273 -23.17 -9.70 11.75
C ASP A 273 -21.75 -9.71 12.35
N GLY A 274 -21.48 -8.72 13.21
CA GLY A 274 -20.25 -8.65 13.99
C GLY A 274 -19.09 -7.91 13.34
N LEU A 275 -19.21 -7.47 12.07
CA LEU A 275 -18.17 -6.64 11.45
C LEU A 275 -18.23 -5.21 12.01
N VAL A 276 -17.17 -4.81 12.69
CA VAL A 276 -16.94 -3.45 13.19
C VAL A 276 -15.47 -3.10 12.94
N GLY A 277 -15.16 -1.83 12.84
CA GLY A 277 -13.78 -1.39 12.77
C GLY A 277 -13.41 -0.73 11.44
N TYR A 278 -12.14 -0.60 11.20
CA TYR A 278 -11.64 0.13 10.05
C TYR A 278 -12.06 -0.47 8.69
N ALA A 279 -12.36 -1.76 8.61
CA ALA A 279 -12.87 -2.36 7.37
C ALA A 279 -14.25 -1.83 6.92
N THR A 280 -14.96 -1.09 7.80
CA THR A 280 -16.29 -0.54 7.52
C THR A 280 -16.30 0.93 7.09
N ILE A 281 -15.12 1.54 6.95
CA ILE A 281 -14.98 2.95 6.54
C ILE A 281 -13.86 3.11 5.51
N THR A 282 -13.90 4.21 4.76
CA THR A 282 -12.92 4.54 3.71
C THR A 282 -12.09 5.79 4.02
N ALA A 283 -12.38 6.48 5.09
CA ALA A 283 -11.64 7.65 5.56
C ALA A 283 -11.76 7.78 7.09
N ASP A 284 -10.88 8.56 7.71
CA ASP A 284 -11.00 8.94 9.13
C ASP A 284 -12.20 9.90 9.34
N ASN A 285 -13.37 9.51 8.82
CA ASN A 285 -14.64 10.23 8.89
C ASN A 285 -15.80 9.22 9.09
N LYS A 286 -16.65 9.45 10.07
CA LYS A 286 -17.80 8.58 10.41
C LYS A 286 -18.83 8.42 9.27
N ASP A 287 -18.87 9.37 8.35
CA ASP A 287 -19.81 9.37 7.22
C ASP A 287 -19.24 8.70 5.96
N ALA A 288 -17.97 8.31 5.98
CA ALA A 288 -17.29 7.58 4.88
C ALA A 288 -17.43 6.06 5.10
N LYS A 289 -18.62 5.52 4.92
CA LYS A 289 -18.92 4.09 5.12
C LYS A 289 -18.44 3.23 3.95
N TYR A 290 -18.11 1.99 4.24
CA TYR A 290 -17.77 0.95 3.27
C TYR A 290 -18.43 -0.36 3.67
N THR A 291 -19.08 -1.02 2.73
CA THR A 291 -19.69 -2.34 2.93
C THR A 291 -18.80 -3.42 2.35
N ILE A 292 -18.09 -4.15 3.22
CA ILE A 292 -17.28 -5.28 2.77
C ILE A 292 -18.20 -6.44 2.36
N THR A 293 -18.01 -6.97 1.15
CA THR A 293 -18.87 -8.02 0.58
C THR A 293 -18.13 -9.33 0.30
N GLY A 294 -16.78 -9.28 0.30
CA GLY A 294 -15.98 -10.43 -0.09
C GLY A 294 -16.39 -10.95 -1.47
N GLY A 295 -16.70 -12.24 -1.56
CA GLY A 295 -17.10 -12.92 -2.78
C GLY A 295 -18.61 -12.88 -3.09
N ALA A 296 -19.38 -11.98 -2.46
CA ALA A 296 -20.81 -11.86 -2.79
C ALA A 296 -21.01 -11.56 -4.29
N GLY A 297 -22.05 -12.16 -4.87
CA GLY A 297 -22.28 -12.08 -6.32
C GLY A 297 -21.42 -13.03 -7.16
N ALA A 298 -20.64 -13.92 -6.53
CA ALA A 298 -19.85 -14.91 -7.25
C ALA A 298 -20.72 -15.82 -8.13
N ALA A 299 -20.31 -16.02 -9.39
CA ALA A 299 -20.89 -17.03 -10.26
C ALA A 299 -20.73 -18.44 -9.63
N ASP A 300 -21.62 -19.36 -9.94
CA ASP A 300 -21.55 -20.73 -9.38
C ASP A 300 -20.24 -21.45 -9.71
N THR A 301 -19.62 -21.13 -10.85
CA THR A 301 -18.28 -21.63 -11.23
C THR A 301 -17.15 -21.12 -10.35
N ASN A 302 -17.36 -20.02 -9.63
CA ASN A 302 -16.40 -19.36 -8.73
C ASN A 302 -16.71 -19.66 -7.25
N LYS A 303 -17.68 -20.54 -6.97
CA LYS A 303 -17.99 -21.06 -5.64
C LYS A 303 -17.41 -22.45 -5.54
N VAL A 304 -16.22 -22.59 -4.97
CA VAL A 304 -15.47 -23.85 -4.95
C VAL A 304 -15.19 -24.33 -3.55
N THR A 305 -15.30 -25.65 -3.34
CA THR A 305 -14.81 -26.31 -2.14
C THR A 305 -13.50 -27.00 -2.46
N ILE A 306 -12.48 -26.73 -1.65
CA ILE A 306 -11.12 -27.27 -1.78
C ILE A 306 -10.87 -28.14 -0.57
N SER A 307 -10.56 -29.43 -0.80
CA SER A 307 -10.35 -30.44 0.24
C SER A 307 -8.98 -31.10 0.15
N THR A 308 -8.25 -30.86 -0.94
CA THR A 308 -6.95 -31.44 -1.20
C THR A 308 -5.94 -30.41 -1.69
N TYR A 309 -4.67 -30.68 -1.49
CA TYR A 309 -3.59 -29.87 -2.00
C TYR A 309 -3.57 -29.75 -3.53
N GLY A 310 -3.94 -30.82 -4.25
CA GLY A 310 -4.08 -30.81 -5.70
C GLY A 310 -5.18 -29.87 -6.19
N GLU A 311 -6.33 -29.84 -5.49
CA GLU A 311 -7.40 -28.89 -5.78
C GLU A 311 -6.98 -27.46 -5.50
N LEU A 312 -6.23 -27.21 -4.41
CA LEU A 312 -5.71 -25.87 -4.11
C LEU A 312 -4.81 -25.38 -5.25
N LYS A 313 -3.88 -26.22 -5.72
CA LYS A 313 -3.00 -25.88 -6.86
C LYS A 313 -3.80 -25.61 -8.14
N SER A 314 -4.84 -26.39 -8.40
CA SER A 314 -5.68 -26.23 -9.60
C SER A 314 -6.52 -24.95 -9.58
N ASN A 315 -6.79 -24.39 -8.40
CA ASN A 315 -7.56 -23.16 -8.22
C ASN A 315 -6.68 -21.93 -7.96
N LYS A 316 -5.36 -22.03 -8.16
CA LYS A 316 -4.41 -20.93 -7.89
C LYS A 316 -4.76 -19.65 -8.65
N ASP A 317 -5.10 -19.77 -9.93
CA ASP A 317 -5.44 -18.62 -10.78
C ASP A 317 -6.79 -18.00 -10.37
N LEU A 318 -7.77 -18.83 -9.98
CA LEU A 318 -9.03 -18.34 -9.43
C LEU A 318 -8.79 -17.57 -8.14
N LEU A 319 -7.99 -18.09 -7.20
CA LEU A 319 -7.65 -17.38 -5.96
C LEU A 319 -7.04 -16.01 -6.22
N ALA A 320 -6.11 -15.90 -7.18
CA ALA A 320 -5.42 -14.67 -7.52
C ALA A 320 -6.26 -13.69 -8.37
N SER A 321 -7.37 -14.12 -8.96
CA SER A 321 -8.23 -13.28 -9.80
C SER A 321 -8.91 -12.16 -9.00
N HIS A 322 -9.46 -11.17 -9.70
CA HIS A 322 -10.25 -10.08 -9.09
C HIS A 322 -11.77 -10.28 -9.22
N GLU A 323 -12.19 -11.37 -9.88
CA GLU A 323 -13.59 -11.75 -10.00
C GLU A 323 -14.14 -12.20 -8.63
N PRO A 324 -15.44 -11.95 -8.34
CA PRO A 324 -16.07 -12.44 -7.12
C PRO A 324 -15.96 -13.96 -7.00
N LYS A 325 -15.51 -14.42 -5.82
CA LYS A 325 -15.34 -15.86 -5.57
C LYS A 325 -15.52 -16.22 -4.10
N ILE A 326 -16.08 -17.40 -3.88
CA ILE A 326 -16.25 -18.00 -2.55
C ILE A 326 -15.48 -19.32 -2.52
N ILE A 327 -14.51 -19.40 -1.64
CA ILE A 327 -13.64 -20.55 -1.46
C ILE A 327 -13.93 -21.18 -0.10
N THR A 328 -14.42 -22.41 -0.10
CA THR A 328 -14.59 -23.21 1.12
C THR A 328 -13.41 -24.16 1.26
N ILE A 329 -12.67 -24.05 2.37
CA ILE A 329 -11.60 -25.01 2.70
C ILE A 329 -12.19 -26.08 3.62
N ARG A 330 -12.04 -27.34 3.24
CA ARG A 330 -12.60 -28.48 3.98
C ARG A 330 -11.49 -29.42 4.44
N GLY A 331 -11.35 -29.59 5.75
CA GLY A 331 -10.32 -30.41 6.36
C GLY A 331 -8.93 -29.78 6.26
N THR A 332 -7.89 -30.56 6.49
CA THR A 332 -6.50 -30.10 6.46
C THR A 332 -5.91 -30.23 5.06
N ILE A 333 -5.46 -29.10 4.52
CA ILE A 333 -4.66 -29.05 3.29
C ILE A 333 -3.22 -28.70 3.69
N SER A 334 -2.28 -29.55 3.29
CA SER A 334 -0.88 -29.49 3.76
C SER A 334 0.08 -29.81 2.63
N THR A 335 1.29 -29.30 2.72
CA THR A 335 2.42 -29.69 1.85
C THR A 335 3.05 -31.03 2.24
N ALA A 336 2.59 -31.69 3.32
CA ALA A 336 3.18 -32.93 3.87
C ALA A 336 3.30 -34.09 2.85
N GLY A 337 2.42 -34.13 1.84
CA GLY A 337 2.46 -35.14 0.77
C GLY A 337 3.37 -34.83 -0.43
N ASN A 338 4.11 -33.72 -0.41
CA ASN A 338 4.98 -33.29 -1.51
C ASN A 338 6.35 -33.99 -1.48
N GLU A 339 7.11 -33.91 -2.60
CA GLU A 339 8.50 -34.40 -2.66
C GLU A 339 9.41 -33.74 -1.61
N ASN A 340 9.13 -32.48 -1.29
CA ASN A 340 9.77 -31.75 -0.19
C ASN A 340 8.68 -31.20 0.75
N PRO A 341 8.20 -32.00 1.71
CA PRO A 341 7.07 -31.63 2.56
C PRO A 341 7.32 -30.41 3.43
N LEU A 342 8.57 -30.12 3.79
CA LEU A 342 8.95 -28.96 4.60
C LEU A 342 9.00 -27.66 3.80
N LEU A 343 8.93 -27.72 2.47
CA LEU A 343 8.90 -26.52 1.63
C LEU A 343 7.51 -25.90 1.67
N SER A 344 7.41 -24.72 2.27
CA SER A 344 6.18 -23.94 2.31
C SER A 344 5.80 -23.38 0.94
N GLU A 345 4.52 -23.18 0.72
CA GLU A 345 4.00 -22.60 -0.52
C GLU A 345 3.14 -21.37 -0.23
N LYS A 346 3.17 -20.41 -1.17
CA LYS A 346 2.43 -19.15 -1.11
C LYS A 346 1.37 -19.07 -2.19
N TYR A 347 0.17 -18.69 -1.80
CA TYR A 347 -0.96 -18.45 -2.69
C TYR A 347 -1.44 -17.00 -2.56
N THR A 348 -1.47 -16.30 -3.69
CA THR A 348 -2.03 -14.95 -3.78
C THR A 348 -3.55 -15.01 -3.73
N VAL A 349 -4.14 -14.10 -2.94
CA VAL A 349 -5.59 -13.89 -2.85
C VAL A 349 -5.91 -12.52 -3.45
N GLY A 350 -6.65 -12.51 -4.54
CA GLY A 350 -7.10 -11.30 -5.24
C GLY A 350 -8.31 -10.63 -4.58
N SER A 351 -8.86 -9.62 -5.24
CA SER A 351 -10.02 -8.87 -4.76
C SER A 351 -11.32 -9.69 -4.76
N ASN A 352 -12.36 -9.16 -4.09
CA ASN A 352 -13.72 -9.70 -4.12
C ASN A 352 -13.76 -11.19 -3.71
N THR A 353 -13.10 -11.52 -2.62
CA THR A 353 -12.88 -12.91 -2.19
C THR A 353 -13.46 -13.16 -0.81
N THR A 354 -14.23 -14.24 -0.67
CA THR A 354 -14.54 -14.85 0.63
C THR A 354 -13.86 -16.20 0.73
N ILE A 355 -13.05 -16.41 1.77
CA ILE A 355 -12.46 -17.71 2.13
C ILE A 355 -12.98 -18.08 3.51
N TYR A 356 -13.57 -19.27 3.65
CA TYR A 356 -13.95 -19.77 4.96
C TYR A 356 -13.69 -21.25 5.12
N GLY A 357 -13.40 -21.65 6.35
CA GLY A 357 -13.32 -23.05 6.73
C GLY A 357 -14.69 -23.67 6.86
N ASP A 358 -14.86 -24.87 6.32
CA ASP A 358 -16.10 -25.65 6.43
C ASP A 358 -16.52 -25.76 7.92
N ALA A 359 -17.77 -25.43 8.22
CA ALA A 359 -18.28 -25.42 9.59
C ALA A 359 -18.25 -26.79 10.28
N THR A 360 -18.29 -27.88 9.50
CA THR A 360 -18.30 -29.25 10.02
C THR A 360 -16.91 -29.87 10.10
N ASN A 361 -16.06 -29.62 9.10
CA ASN A 361 -14.76 -30.26 8.93
C ASN A 361 -13.58 -29.30 9.08
N GLN A 362 -13.76 -28.17 9.71
CA GLN A 362 -12.74 -27.15 10.02
C GLN A 362 -11.65 -26.99 8.96
N GLY A 363 -11.73 -25.94 8.15
CA GLY A 363 -10.73 -25.69 7.11
C GLY A 363 -9.37 -25.30 7.69
N ARG A 364 -8.32 -26.06 7.35
CA ARG A 364 -6.95 -25.79 7.79
C ARG A 364 -5.98 -25.72 6.61
N LEU A 365 -5.12 -24.72 6.63
CA LEU A 365 -3.94 -24.65 5.76
C LEU A 365 -2.69 -24.82 6.64
N GLN A 366 -1.89 -25.85 6.38
CA GLN A 366 -0.68 -26.19 7.10
C GLN A 366 0.52 -26.06 6.16
N ASN A 367 1.51 -25.26 6.56
CA ASN A 367 2.69 -24.94 5.76
C ASN A 367 2.36 -24.27 4.41
N ILE A 368 1.27 -23.50 4.39
CA ILE A 368 0.75 -22.78 3.23
C ILE A 368 0.43 -21.35 3.66
N GLU A 369 1.05 -20.36 3.01
CA GLU A 369 0.76 -18.94 3.18
C GLU A 369 -0.36 -18.49 2.25
N LEU A 370 -1.33 -17.73 2.80
CA LEU A 370 -2.21 -16.89 2.01
C LEU A 370 -1.67 -15.45 1.98
N SER A 371 -1.35 -14.93 0.79
CA SER A 371 -0.95 -13.54 0.59
C SER A 371 -2.10 -12.76 -0.02
N VAL A 372 -2.77 -11.94 0.79
CA VAL A 372 -3.87 -11.09 0.31
C VAL A 372 -3.27 -9.84 -0.34
N GLU A 373 -3.52 -9.67 -1.63
CA GLU A 373 -3.03 -8.55 -2.43
C GLU A 373 -4.19 -7.71 -3.03
N GLY A 374 -5.42 -8.14 -2.79
CA GLY A 374 -6.65 -7.54 -3.28
C GLY A 374 -7.35 -6.61 -2.29
N GLU A 375 -8.53 -6.18 -2.68
CA GLU A 375 -9.47 -5.43 -1.84
C GLU A 375 -10.77 -6.20 -1.66
N ASN A 376 -11.56 -5.83 -0.64
CA ASN A 376 -12.85 -6.46 -0.38
C ASN A 376 -12.71 -7.97 -0.13
N VAL A 377 -11.95 -8.33 0.90
CA VAL A 377 -11.62 -9.73 1.23
C VAL A 377 -12.12 -10.11 2.62
N ILE A 378 -12.80 -11.24 2.72
CA ILE A 378 -13.29 -11.83 3.97
C ILE A 378 -12.61 -13.18 4.15
N ILE A 379 -11.97 -13.40 5.31
CA ILE A 379 -11.40 -14.70 5.71
C ILE A 379 -11.99 -15.08 7.07
N ARG A 380 -12.75 -16.16 7.12
CA ARG A 380 -13.45 -16.58 8.34
C ARG A 380 -13.30 -18.06 8.63
N ASN A 381 -13.33 -18.40 9.92
CA ASN A 381 -13.37 -19.79 10.41
C ASN A 381 -12.24 -20.69 9.87
N MET A 382 -11.04 -20.12 9.68
CA MET A 382 -9.87 -20.79 9.12
C MET A 382 -8.81 -21.08 10.19
N MET A 383 -8.19 -22.27 10.12
CA MET A 383 -6.93 -22.54 10.82
C MET A 383 -5.76 -22.31 9.87
N LEU A 384 -4.83 -21.45 10.24
CA LEU A 384 -3.68 -21.06 9.41
C LEU A 384 -2.41 -21.17 10.25
N GLY A 385 -1.36 -21.79 9.71
CA GLY A 385 -0.12 -21.81 10.45
C GLY A 385 0.91 -22.86 10.06
N GLU A 386 1.87 -23.01 10.94
CA GLU A 386 3.00 -23.96 10.80
C GLU A 386 3.76 -23.75 9.48
N VAL A 387 3.83 -22.48 9.00
CA VAL A 387 4.55 -22.13 7.78
C VAL A 387 6.04 -22.08 8.09
N ILE A 388 6.77 -23.00 7.50
CA ILE A 388 8.21 -23.19 7.73
C ILE A 388 8.99 -22.25 6.82
N SER A 389 9.64 -21.25 7.41
CA SER A 389 10.40 -20.21 6.72
C SER A 389 11.93 -20.37 6.80
N TRP A 390 12.41 -21.52 7.19
CA TRP A 390 13.74 -21.76 7.75
C TRP A 390 14.92 -21.71 6.79
N ASP A 391 14.75 -21.74 5.48
CA ASP A 391 15.93 -21.88 4.62
C ASP A 391 16.18 -20.65 3.73
N LYS A 392 17.19 -19.87 4.12
CA LYS A 392 17.72 -18.79 3.26
C LYS A 392 18.41 -19.30 1.99
N ALA A 393 18.75 -20.58 1.91
CA ALA A 393 19.40 -21.19 0.76
C ALA A 393 18.40 -21.82 -0.22
N VAL A 394 17.31 -22.37 0.30
CA VAL A 394 16.15 -22.80 -0.50
C VAL A 394 15.05 -21.81 -0.20
N LYS A 395 14.93 -20.73 -0.96
CA LYS A 395 13.84 -19.76 -0.79
C LYS A 395 12.50 -20.50 -0.92
N SER A 396 11.89 -20.82 0.21
CA SER A 396 10.47 -21.12 0.25
C SER A 396 9.76 -19.89 -0.30
N GLY A 397 8.69 -20.05 -1.05
CA GLY A 397 7.90 -18.94 -1.55
C GLY A 397 7.05 -18.28 -0.47
N ALA A 398 7.03 -18.83 0.76
CA ALA A 398 6.17 -18.46 1.88
C ALA A 398 7.00 -18.18 3.15
N ASP A 399 6.61 -17.18 3.89
CA ASP A 399 7.23 -16.77 5.15
C ASP A 399 6.22 -16.76 6.31
N ASP A 400 5.02 -16.21 6.10
CA ASP A 400 3.97 -16.00 7.11
C ASP A 400 2.83 -17.00 6.93
N ALA A 401 1.99 -17.18 7.95
CA ALA A 401 0.76 -17.96 7.77
C ALA A 401 -0.28 -17.20 6.95
N LEU A 402 -0.41 -15.90 7.20
CA LEU A 402 -1.25 -14.97 6.46
C LEU A 402 -0.52 -13.64 6.29
N SER A 403 -0.42 -13.13 5.08
CA SER A 403 0.11 -11.80 4.83
C SER A 403 -0.91 -10.93 4.09
N LEU A 404 -1.02 -9.66 4.50
CA LEU A 404 -1.76 -8.62 3.82
C LEU A 404 -0.72 -7.71 3.13
N ASN A 405 -0.63 -7.82 1.82
CA ASN A 405 0.43 -7.23 1.02
C ASN A 405 -0.15 -6.23 0.03
N GLY A 406 -0.28 -4.98 0.42
CA GLY A 406 -0.99 -3.97 -0.36
C GLY A 406 -2.50 -4.20 -0.41
N ALA A 407 -3.06 -4.88 0.57
CA ALA A 407 -4.48 -5.20 0.67
C ALA A 407 -5.30 -4.05 1.28
N THR A 408 -6.57 -3.93 0.89
CA THR A 408 -7.47 -2.92 1.43
C THR A 408 -8.85 -3.50 1.71
N HIS A 409 -9.53 -2.99 2.74
CA HIS A 409 -10.86 -3.48 3.15
C HIS A 409 -10.87 -5.00 3.34
N VAL A 410 -10.16 -5.45 4.37
CA VAL A 410 -10.03 -6.88 4.71
C VAL A 410 -10.63 -7.13 6.08
N TRP A 411 -11.44 -8.15 6.17
CA TRP A 411 -11.98 -8.67 7.43
C TRP A 411 -11.50 -10.10 7.66
N ILE A 412 -10.75 -10.29 8.75
CA ILE A 412 -10.32 -11.60 9.25
C ILE A 412 -11.07 -11.86 10.54
N ASP A 413 -11.84 -12.94 10.59
CA ASP A 413 -12.76 -13.17 11.70
C ASP A 413 -12.85 -14.66 12.06
N HIS A 414 -12.91 -14.95 13.37
CA HIS A 414 -12.99 -16.33 13.90
C HIS A 414 -11.96 -17.27 13.27
N CYS A 415 -10.73 -16.80 13.07
CA CYS A 415 -9.61 -17.62 12.59
C CYS A 415 -8.70 -18.04 13.77
N GLU A 416 -8.05 -19.18 13.61
CA GLU A 416 -7.00 -19.66 14.49
C GLU A 416 -5.66 -19.59 13.76
N LEU A 417 -4.69 -18.87 14.33
CA LEU A 417 -3.37 -18.70 13.78
C LEU A 417 -2.32 -19.18 14.76
N GLN A 418 -1.55 -20.19 14.38
CA GLN A 418 -0.65 -20.89 15.29
C GLN A 418 0.60 -21.44 14.63
N SER A 419 1.61 -21.73 15.47
CA SER A 419 2.75 -22.57 15.09
C SER A 419 3.21 -23.39 16.31
N HIS A 420 4.50 -23.44 16.59
CA HIS A 420 5.05 -24.10 17.79
C HIS A 420 6.24 -23.29 18.31
N LEU A 421 6.32 -23.09 19.63
CA LEU A 421 7.51 -22.50 20.27
C LEU A 421 8.74 -23.39 20.13
N GLU A 422 8.55 -24.71 20.13
CA GLU A 422 9.58 -25.68 19.79
C GLU A 422 9.31 -26.19 18.36
N PRO A 423 10.21 -25.95 17.40
CA PRO A 423 10.04 -26.35 16.00
C PRO A 423 9.69 -27.83 15.82
N GLN A 424 8.71 -28.09 14.97
CA GLN A 424 8.24 -29.42 14.60
C GLN A 424 8.13 -29.55 13.09
N ASP A 425 8.23 -30.77 12.58
CA ASP A 425 7.83 -31.08 11.21
C ASP A 425 6.29 -31.17 11.10
N LEU A 426 5.78 -31.39 9.90
CA LEU A 426 4.34 -31.44 9.66
C LEU A 426 3.64 -32.68 10.25
N ASP A 427 4.40 -33.67 10.71
CA ASP A 427 3.93 -34.87 11.41
C ASP A 427 3.99 -34.70 12.93
N GLY A 428 4.44 -33.54 13.43
CA GLY A 428 4.56 -33.21 14.84
C GLY A 428 5.85 -33.70 15.50
N ASN A 429 6.84 -34.17 14.75
CA ASN A 429 8.12 -34.59 15.29
C ASN A 429 8.99 -33.37 15.58
N LYS A 430 9.59 -33.36 16.78
CA LYS A 430 10.48 -32.28 17.19
C LYS A 430 11.70 -32.16 16.26
N ILE A 431 11.96 -30.98 15.73
CA ILE A 431 13.14 -30.65 14.95
C ILE A 431 14.24 -30.16 15.89
N THR A 432 15.48 -30.63 15.65
CA THR A 432 16.66 -30.21 16.39
C THR A 432 17.64 -29.51 15.45
N SER A 433 18.38 -28.52 15.97
CA SER A 433 19.23 -27.59 15.19
C SER A 433 20.27 -28.22 14.26
N GLY A 434 20.62 -29.48 14.43
CA GLY A 434 21.76 -30.12 13.76
C GLY A 434 21.68 -30.20 12.24
N ASN A 435 20.49 -30.05 11.65
CA ASN A 435 20.30 -30.21 10.19
C ASN A 435 19.83 -28.94 9.48
N TYR A 436 19.40 -27.91 10.19
CA TYR A 436 18.62 -26.81 9.61
C TYR A 436 19.22 -25.42 9.81
N PHE A 437 19.86 -25.14 10.95
CA PHE A 437 20.49 -23.84 11.24
C PHE A 437 21.78 -24.08 12.02
N SER A 438 22.87 -24.11 11.33
CA SER A 438 24.11 -24.62 11.90
C SER A 438 24.76 -23.75 12.98
N ASN A 439 24.41 -22.47 13.16
CA ASN A 439 25.09 -21.57 14.09
C ASN A 439 24.26 -20.40 14.66
N ASP A 440 22.97 -20.34 14.47
CA ASP A 440 22.15 -19.24 14.98
C ASP A 440 21.50 -19.63 16.32
N ALA A 441 21.76 -18.86 17.39
CA ALA A 441 21.15 -19.10 18.70
C ALA A 441 19.62 -18.86 18.68
N ASP A 442 19.15 -18.07 17.72
CA ASP A 442 17.75 -17.66 17.57
C ASP A 442 16.94 -18.50 16.56
N TRP A 443 17.52 -19.61 16.05
CA TRP A 443 16.90 -20.42 15.00
C TRP A 443 15.47 -20.87 15.30
N LYS A 444 15.12 -21.13 16.55
CA LYS A 444 13.77 -21.52 16.93
C LYS A 444 12.77 -20.40 16.70
N LYS A 445 13.18 -19.16 16.95
CA LYS A 445 12.36 -17.97 16.76
C LYS A 445 12.10 -17.70 15.28
N ASP A 446 13.04 -18.07 14.42
CA ASP A 446 12.99 -17.79 12.98
C ASP A 446 12.63 -19.00 12.13
N PHE A 447 12.36 -20.17 12.76
CA PHE A 447 11.89 -21.37 12.07
C PHE A 447 10.51 -21.18 11.44
N TYR A 448 9.61 -20.49 12.16
CA TYR A 448 8.36 -19.95 11.64
C TYR A 448 8.48 -18.42 11.68
N ASP A 449 8.12 -17.71 10.60
CA ASP A 449 8.28 -16.26 10.61
C ASP A 449 7.12 -15.56 11.30
N GLY A 450 6.08 -15.12 10.65
CA GLY A 450 4.92 -14.47 11.24
C GLY A 450 3.65 -15.34 11.19
N LEU A 451 2.68 -15.02 12.06
CA LEU A 451 1.32 -15.57 11.92
C LEU A 451 0.48 -14.64 11.02
N LEU A 452 0.61 -13.33 11.22
CA LEU A 452 -0.10 -12.32 10.42
C LEU A 452 0.79 -11.10 10.20
N ASP A 453 1.19 -10.86 8.97
CA ASP A 453 1.94 -9.66 8.59
C ASP A 453 1.10 -8.72 7.73
N ILE A 454 1.15 -7.42 8.02
CA ILE A 454 0.41 -6.35 7.31
C ILE A 454 1.43 -5.35 6.79
N LYS A 455 1.59 -5.24 5.47
CA LYS A 455 2.70 -4.50 4.85
C LYS A 455 2.32 -3.84 3.53
N ASN A 456 3.25 -3.03 2.99
CA ASN A 456 3.16 -2.39 1.67
C ASN A 456 1.89 -1.53 1.49
N GLY A 457 1.59 -0.65 2.46
CA GLY A 457 0.46 0.27 2.39
C GLY A 457 -0.90 -0.41 2.45
N SER A 458 -0.98 -1.59 3.08
CA SER A 458 -2.27 -2.22 3.41
C SER A 458 -3.04 -1.37 4.41
N THR A 459 -4.36 -1.23 4.24
CA THR A 459 -5.19 -0.34 5.07
C THR A 459 -6.65 -0.77 5.14
N TRP A 460 -7.42 -0.18 6.05
CA TRP A 460 -8.84 -0.45 6.26
C TRP A 460 -9.09 -1.93 6.59
N ILE A 461 -8.47 -2.39 7.68
CA ILE A 461 -8.43 -3.80 8.07
C ILE A 461 -9.08 -3.99 9.43
N THR A 462 -9.84 -5.05 9.59
CA THR A 462 -10.35 -5.53 10.88
C THR A 462 -9.96 -6.98 11.09
N ILE A 463 -9.37 -7.26 12.26
CA ILE A 463 -9.06 -8.60 12.75
C ILE A 463 -9.89 -8.80 14.04
N SER A 464 -10.82 -9.76 14.02
CA SER A 464 -11.76 -9.93 15.11
C SER A 464 -11.93 -11.39 15.52
N ASN A 465 -12.17 -11.62 16.81
CA ASN A 465 -12.51 -12.93 17.37
C ASN A 465 -11.56 -14.05 16.95
N CYS A 466 -10.30 -13.72 16.67
CA CYS A 466 -9.28 -14.67 16.26
C CYS A 466 -8.49 -15.19 17.47
N TYR A 467 -7.99 -16.43 17.36
CA TYR A 467 -7.13 -17.05 18.34
C TYR A 467 -5.70 -17.15 17.80
N PHE A 468 -4.78 -16.42 18.39
CA PHE A 468 -3.35 -16.43 18.10
C PHE A 468 -2.62 -17.15 19.21
N HIS A 469 -1.82 -18.18 18.90
CA HIS A 469 -1.16 -18.93 19.98
C HIS A 469 0.13 -19.64 19.57
N ASP A 470 0.92 -20.03 20.59
CA ASP A 470 2.12 -20.86 20.50
C ASP A 470 3.16 -20.34 19.49
N HIS A 471 3.49 -19.05 19.56
CA HIS A 471 4.37 -18.43 18.58
C HIS A 471 5.39 -17.46 19.20
N TRP A 472 6.55 -17.28 18.52
CA TRP A 472 7.60 -16.37 18.99
C TRP A 472 7.31 -14.91 18.65
N LYS A 473 6.82 -14.58 17.44
CA LYS A 473 6.69 -13.21 16.90
C LYS A 473 5.47 -13.12 15.99
N ALA A 474 4.27 -12.97 16.56
CA ALA A 474 3.02 -13.30 15.90
C ALA A 474 2.60 -12.32 14.77
N CYS A 475 2.53 -11.02 15.05
CA CYS A 475 1.95 -10.07 14.09
C CYS A 475 2.83 -8.85 13.88
N LEU A 476 3.24 -8.62 12.63
CA LEU A 476 4.04 -7.48 12.21
C LEU A 476 3.21 -6.54 11.34
N CYS A 477 3.07 -5.27 11.76
CA CYS A 477 2.45 -4.22 10.96
C CYS A 477 3.53 -3.26 10.45
N SER A 478 3.73 -3.24 9.13
CA SER A 478 4.81 -2.60 8.38
C SER A 478 6.20 -3.22 8.56
N SER A 479 6.94 -3.30 7.46
CA SER A 479 8.18 -4.09 7.37
C SER A 479 9.36 -3.48 8.12
N GLY A 480 9.45 -2.16 8.27
CA GLY A 480 10.65 -1.55 8.83
C GLY A 480 10.49 -0.17 9.47
N ASP A 481 11.48 0.20 10.29
CA ASP A 481 11.54 1.51 10.93
C ASP A 481 12.12 2.60 9.99
N GLY A 482 12.81 2.23 8.92
CA GLY A 482 13.56 3.16 8.08
C GLY A 482 12.71 4.02 7.15
N LYS A 483 11.62 3.46 6.63
CA LYS A 483 10.66 4.15 5.75
C LYS A 483 9.33 3.41 5.75
N ALA A 484 8.26 4.15 5.46
CA ALA A 484 6.96 3.56 5.14
C ALA A 484 7.02 2.92 3.74
N ASP A 485 6.60 1.68 3.62
CA ASP A 485 6.49 1.01 2.32
C ASP A 485 5.25 1.52 1.58
N LYS A 486 5.24 1.38 0.25
CA LYS A 486 4.20 1.91 -0.62
C LYS A 486 3.48 0.80 -1.37
N ASN A 487 2.16 0.88 -1.40
CA ASN A 487 1.32 0.03 -2.22
C ASN A 487 1.52 0.38 -3.71
N PRO A 488 1.99 -0.55 -4.55
CA PRO A 488 2.23 -0.27 -5.97
C PRO A 488 0.93 -0.02 -6.75
N ARG A 489 -0.20 -0.56 -6.29
CA ARG A 489 -1.51 -0.46 -6.94
C ARG A 489 -2.25 0.84 -6.58
N THR A 490 -2.34 1.17 -5.30
CA THR A 490 -3.13 2.32 -4.81
C THR A 490 -2.30 3.57 -4.56
N GLY A 491 -0.98 3.42 -4.38
CA GLY A 491 -0.09 4.49 -3.98
C GLY A 491 -0.14 4.82 -2.48
N ALA A 492 -1.03 4.22 -1.70
CA ALA A 492 -1.07 4.34 -0.24
C ALA A 492 0.25 3.85 0.37
N THR A 493 0.63 4.42 1.50
CA THR A 493 1.84 4.03 2.23
C THR A 493 1.47 3.43 3.59
N ASP A 494 2.43 2.83 4.29
CA ASP A 494 2.19 2.33 5.63
C ASP A 494 1.77 3.43 6.64
N VAL A 495 1.96 4.71 6.30
CA VAL A 495 1.40 5.85 7.07
C VAL A 495 -0.14 5.86 7.01
N ASP A 496 -0.70 5.38 5.91
CA ASP A 496 -2.14 5.31 5.68
C ASP A 496 -2.76 4.06 6.31
N MET A 497 -1.97 3.18 6.92
CA MET A 497 -2.42 1.95 7.56
C MET A 497 -3.44 2.24 8.65
N ARG A 498 -4.58 1.56 8.59
CA ARG A 498 -5.69 1.64 9.55
C ARG A 498 -6.11 0.23 9.90
N VAL A 499 -5.87 -0.18 11.14
CA VAL A 499 -6.11 -1.56 11.58
C VAL A 499 -6.89 -1.58 12.90
N THR A 500 -7.91 -2.42 12.96
CA THR A 500 -8.65 -2.74 14.18
C THR A 500 -8.34 -4.18 14.59
N PHE A 501 -8.00 -4.37 15.85
CA PHE A 501 -7.93 -5.68 16.51
C PHE A 501 -8.95 -5.70 17.65
N TYR A 502 -10.00 -6.52 17.56
CA TYR A 502 -10.96 -6.61 18.67
C TYR A 502 -11.43 -8.03 18.94
N GLY A 503 -11.69 -8.33 20.21
CA GLY A 503 -12.20 -9.61 20.62
C GLY A 503 -11.25 -10.78 20.42
N ASN A 504 -9.98 -10.54 20.10
CA ASN A 504 -9.01 -11.59 19.84
C ASN A 504 -8.46 -12.18 21.15
N TYR A 505 -8.11 -13.44 21.10
CA TYR A 505 -7.45 -14.18 22.17
C TYR A 505 -6.00 -14.48 21.78
N TRP A 506 -5.05 -14.02 22.60
CA TRP A 506 -3.60 -14.18 22.39
C TRP A 506 -3.04 -15.04 23.54
N GLU A 507 -2.46 -16.18 23.25
CA GLU A 507 -1.95 -17.10 24.27
C GLU A 507 -0.58 -17.64 23.91
N ASN A 508 0.31 -17.69 24.89
CA ASN A 508 1.62 -18.32 24.76
C ASN A 508 2.44 -17.74 23.58
N ILE A 509 2.42 -16.41 23.44
CA ILE A 509 3.16 -15.66 22.42
C ILE A 509 4.23 -14.80 23.09
N ASN A 510 5.46 -14.87 22.56
CA ASN A 510 6.58 -14.14 23.14
C ASN A 510 6.56 -12.65 22.79
N SER A 511 6.24 -12.26 21.54
CA SER A 511 6.27 -10.86 21.10
C SER A 511 5.37 -10.57 19.92
N ARG A 512 5.17 -9.28 19.61
CA ARG A 512 4.42 -8.78 18.46
C ARG A 512 2.93 -9.16 18.52
N GLN A 513 2.19 -8.59 19.46
CA GLN A 513 0.76 -8.86 19.66
C GLN A 513 -0.11 -7.57 19.60
N PRO A 514 -0.04 -6.74 18.53
CA PRO A 514 0.93 -6.71 17.43
C PRO A 514 2.17 -5.84 17.71
N LEU A 515 3.19 -5.90 16.83
CA LEU A 515 4.19 -4.84 16.66
C LEU A 515 3.71 -3.91 15.55
N PHE A 516 3.51 -2.63 15.86
CA PHE A 516 2.84 -1.68 14.97
C PHE A 516 3.71 -0.46 14.63
N ARG A 517 3.88 -0.18 13.34
CA ARG A 517 4.65 0.93 12.78
C ARG A 517 3.77 1.82 11.92
N TRP A 518 4.15 3.08 11.80
CA TRP A 518 3.63 4.11 10.91
C TRP A 518 2.16 4.48 11.17
N GLY A 519 1.20 3.80 10.71
CA GLY A 519 -0.21 4.13 10.67
C GLY A 519 -0.95 4.28 12.02
N LYS A 520 -2.24 3.93 12.06
CA LYS A 520 -3.09 3.98 13.25
C LYS A 520 -3.69 2.62 13.56
N ALA A 521 -3.67 2.22 14.82
CA ALA A 521 -4.33 1.02 15.30
C ALA A 521 -5.34 1.33 16.41
N HIS A 522 -6.47 0.63 16.37
CA HIS A 522 -7.42 0.52 17.47
C HIS A 522 -7.47 -0.93 17.96
N ILE A 523 -7.07 -1.13 19.20
CA ILE A 523 -6.89 -2.47 19.80
C ILE A 523 -7.78 -2.53 21.04
N TYR A 524 -8.92 -3.24 20.97
CA TYR A 524 -9.88 -3.20 22.07
C TYR A 524 -10.55 -4.56 22.34
N ASN A 525 -10.91 -4.77 23.58
CA ASN A 525 -11.56 -5.97 24.08
C ASN A 525 -10.85 -7.29 23.73
N ASN A 526 -9.52 -7.27 23.60
CA ASN A 526 -8.71 -8.46 23.40
C ASN A 526 -8.29 -9.05 24.75
N TYR A 527 -8.05 -10.35 24.79
CA TYR A 527 -7.46 -11.06 25.94
C TYR A 527 -6.05 -11.53 25.60
N TYR A 528 -5.10 -11.22 26.48
CA TYR A 528 -3.68 -11.57 26.36
C TYR A 528 -3.27 -12.45 27.53
N LYS A 529 -2.78 -13.68 27.26
CA LYS A 529 -2.37 -14.65 28.28
C LYS A 529 -0.91 -15.07 28.08
N GLY A 530 -0.08 -14.73 29.04
CA GLY A 530 1.36 -14.93 28.95
C GLY A 530 1.85 -16.36 29.15
N ASP A 531 1.16 -17.17 29.91
CA ASP A 531 1.48 -18.57 30.22
C ASP A 531 2.99 -18.89 30.33
N SER A 532 3.50 -19.83 29.52
CA SER A 532 4.90 -20.24 29.51
C SER A 532 5.86 -19.19 28.96
N THR A 533 5.35 -18.20 28.26
CA THR A 533 6.12 -17.05 27.77
C THR A 533 6.04 -15.86 28.73
N LYS A 534 6.51 -16.07 29.97
CA LYS A 534 6.47 -15.06 31.04
C LYS A 534 7.12 -13.72 30.68
N ASP A 535 7.93 -13.69 29.63
CA ASP A 535 8.58 -12.50 29.09
C ASP A 535 7.80 -11.86 27.94
N ALA A 536 6.52 -12.21 27.74
CA ALA A 536 5.69 -11.72 26.64
C ALA A 536 5.63 -10.20 26.56
N ASN A 537 6.05 -9.66 25.42
CA ASN A 537 5.86 -8.28 25.02
C ASN A 537 4.65 -8.20 24.08
N CYS A 538 3.53 -7.65 24.57
CA CYS A 538 2.31 -7.65 23.77
C CYS A 538 2.32 -6.57 22.71
N ILE A 539 1.77 -5.38 22.95
CA ILE A 539 1.64 -4.31 21.96
C ILE A 539 2.93 -3.48 21.93
N ASP A 540 3.71 -3.64 20.85
CA ASP A 540 4.97 -2.90 20.63
C ASP A 540 4.73 -1.76 19.64
N VAL A 541 4.68 -0.53 20.16
CA VAL A 541 4.43 0.71 19.39
C VAL A 541 5.75 1.21 18.81
N ARG A 542 5.82 1.33 17.49
CA ARG A 542 7.07 1.64 16.79
C ARG A 542 6.94 2.92 15.96
N ILE A 543 7.98 3.23 15.23
CA ILE A 543 8.20 4.45 14.46
C ILE A 543 6.92 5.11 13.91
N ASN A 544 6.66 6.35 14.32
CA ASN A 544 5.58 7.21 13.84
C ASN A 544 4.15 6.64 13.90
N SER A 545 3.93 5.58 14.68
CA SER A 545 2.60 4.96 14.80
C SER A 545 1.76 5.58 15.92
N GLN A 546 0.44 5.43 15.81
CA GLN A 546 -0.54 5.89 16.78
C GLN A 546 -1.45 4.72 17.17
N VAL A 547 -1.40 4.30 18.44
CA VAL A 547 -2.14 3.14 18.93
C VAL A 547 -3.06 3.52 20.09
N LEU A 548 -4.37 3.30 19.91
CA LEU A 548 -5.34 3.31 21.01
C LEU A 548 -5.57 1.87 21.45
N ALA A 549 -5.26 1.55 22.72
CA ALA A 549 -5.51 0.26 23.33
C ALA A 549 -6.44 0.44 24.55
N GLU A 550 -7.67 -0.09 24.48
CA GLU A 550 -8.69 0.11 25.51
C GLU A 550 -9.57 -1.12 25.74
N GLY A 551 -10.07 -1.28 26.96
CA GLY A 551 -10.94 -2.40 27.33
C GLY A 551 -10.31 -3.78 27.19
N ASN A 552 -8.97 -3.87 27.05
CA ASN A 552 -8.26 -5.14 26.92
C ASN A 552 -7.96 -5.76 28.29
N TYR A 553 -7.83 -7.08 28.34
CA TYR A 553 -7.43 -7.83 29.53
C TYR A 553 -6.08 -8.51 29.32
N PHE A 554 -5.09 -8.14 30.12
CA PHE A 554 -3.73 -8.70 30.10
C PHE A 554 -3.51 -9.54 31.35
N ALA A 555 -3.19 -10.82 31.19
CA ALA A 555 -2.94 -11.77 32.27
C ALA A 555 -1.53 -12.39 32.15
N SER A 556 -0.73 -12.21 33.19
CA SER A 556 0.61 -12.83 33.34
C SER A 556 1.59 -12.51 32.20
N VAL A 557 1.53 -11.29 31.64
CA VAL A 557 2.45 -10.82 30.60
C VAL A 557 3.53 -9.92 31.21
N LYS A 558 4.67 -9.78 30.53
CA LYS A 558 5.74 -8.87 30.97
C LYS A 558 5.37 -7.40 30.71
N ASN A 559 5.03 -7.07 29.47
CA ASN A 559 4.66 -5.73 29.03
C ASN A 559 3.36 -5.79 28.25
N ALA A 560 2.30 -5.13 28.74
CA ALA A 560 1.03 -5.02 28.02
C ALA A 560 1.16 -4.13 26.77
N ILE A 561 1.79 -2.96 26.91
CA ILE A 561 2.05 -2.02 25.81
C ILE A 561 3.29 -1.19 26.12
N GLY A 562 4.00 -0.73 25.10
CA GLY A 562 5.10 0.22 25.23
C GLY A 562 5.70 0.63 23.90
N ILE A 563 6.58 1.63 23.94
CA ILE A 563 7.28 2.12 22.74
C ILE A 563 8.63 1.41 22.67
N ASP A 564 8.88 0.73 21.53
CA ASP A 564 10.13 -0.01 21.26
C ASP A 564 10.48 -1.05 22.33
N LEU A 565 9.52 -1.89 22.68
CA LEU A 565 9.69 -2.93 23.70
C LEU A 565 10.81 -3.92 23.36
N ALA A 566 11.04 -4.15 22.07
CA ALA A 566 12.08 -5.08 21.62
C ALA A 566 13.50 -4.58 21.87
N ASN A 567 13.77 -3.26 21.69
CA ASN A 567 15.13 -2.69 21.74
C ASN A 567 15.33 -1.70 22.88
N GLY A 568 14.24 -1.22 23.51
CA GLY A 568 14.31 -0.25 24.63
C GLY A 568 14.86 1.12 24.23
N LYS A 569 14.62 1.58 23.00
CA LYS A 569 15.12 2.87 22.47
C LYS A 569 13.97 3.78 22.00
N PRO A 570 13.03 4.17 22.88
CA PRO A 570 11.85 4.94 22.49
C PRO A 570 12.18 6.30 21.84
N SER A 571 13.34 6.89 22.14
CA SER A 571 13.76 8.17 21.56
C SER A 571 14.04 8.12 20.06
N THR A 572 14.22 6.95 19.48
CA THR A 572 14.44 6.75 18.03
C THR A 572 13.14 6.50 17.27
N MET A 573 11.99 6.44 17.96
CA MET A 573 10.69 6.06 17.38
C MET A 573 9.89 7.25 16.83
N GLY A 574 10.52 8.39 16.60
CA GLY A 574 9.85 9.55 15.97
C GLY A 574 8.65 10.05 16.78
N THR A 575 7.49 10.14 16.13
CA THR A 575 6.22 10.55 16.74
C THR A 575 5.38 9.38 17.27
N ALA A 576 5.97 8.21 17.48
CA ALA A 576 5.29 7.05 18.03
C ALA A 576 4.57 7.40 19.36
N ALA A 577 3.28 7.09 19.43
CA ALA A 577 2.46 7.40 20.59
C ALA A 577 1.36 6.36 20.79
N TYR A 578 0.93 6.20 22.05
CA TYR A 578 -0.21 5.37 22.38
C TYR A 578 -1.12 6.01 23.42
N SER A 579 -2.34 5.51 23.53
CA SER A 579 -3.27 5.72 24.65
C SER A 579 -3.60 4.38 25.29
N PHE A 580 -3.50 4.32 26.61
CA PHE A 580 -3.80 3.14 27.43
C PHE A 580 -4.64 3.55 28.64
N PRO A 581 -5.95 3.79 28.47
CA PRO A 581 -6.84 4.24 29.52
C PRO A 581 -7.08 3.17 30.60
N ASP A 582 -7.68 3.59 31.72
CA ASP A 582 -8.02 2.73 32.88
C ASP A 582 -9.10 1.68 32.58
N SER A 583 -9.69 1.70 31.38
CA SER A 583 -10.58 0.63 30.91
C SER A 583 -9.89 -0.69 30.67
N ASN A 584 -8.53 -0.70 30.55
CA ASN A 584 -7.76 -1.93 30.44
C ASN A 584 -7.57 -2.60 31.81
N LYS A 585 -7.51 -3.93 31.84
CA LYS A 585 -7.23 -4.71 33.03
C LYS A 585 -5.86 -5.36 32.96
N LEU A 586 -5.10 -5.27 34.06
CA LEU A 586 -3.81 -5.93 34.24
C LEU A 586 -3.91 -6.91 35.41
N GLU A 587 -3.60 -8.19 35.17
CA GLU A 587 -3.59 -9.22 36.20
C GLU A 587 -2.24 -9.95 36.19
N ASN A 588 -1.54 -9.93 37.30
CA ASN A 588 -0.22 -10.57 37.48
C ASN A 588 0.83 -10.18 36.41
N CYS A 589 0.70 -8.99 35.82
CA CYS A 589 1.67 -8.49 34.83
C CYS A 589 2.95 -8.01 35.52
N THR A 590 4.12 -8.18 34.86
CA THR A 590 5.41 -7.78 35.44
C THR A 590 5.55 -6.26 35.48
N ASN A 591 5.22 -5.57 34.39
CA ASN A 591 5.35 -4.13 34.26
C ASN A 591 3.97 -3.47 34.10
N THR A 592 3.81 -2.31 34.75
CA THR A 592 2.61 -1.48 34.57
C THR A 592 2.96 -0.37 33.57
N PRO A 593 2.30 -0.29 32.40
CA PRO A 593 2.53 0.77 31.43
C PRO A 593 1.99 2.11 31.95
N ASN A 594 2.55 3.22 31.47
CA ASN A 594 1.91 4.51 31.66
C ASN A 594 0.66 4.65 30.75
N LYS A 595 -0.16 5.69 30.96
CA LYS A 595 -1.38 5.90 30.20
C LYS A 595 -1.16 6.39 28.77
N GLY A 596 0.10 6.73 28.42
CA GLY A 596 0.42 7.36 27.15
C GLY A 596 -0.12 8.80 27.06
N ASN A 597 0.03 9.41 25.89
CA ASN A 597 -0.34 10.81 25.65
C ASN A 597 -1.09 11.03 24.33
N LEU A 598 -1.50 9.96 23.66
CA LEU A 598 -2.20 10.04 22.39
C LEU A 598 -3.66 10.44 22.61
N SER A 599 -4.09 11.48 21.90
CA SER A 599 -5.49 11.88 21.80
C SER A 599 -6.00 11.52 20.40
N TYR A 600 -6.40 10.28 20.22
CA TYR A 600 -6.93 9.75 18.98
C TYR A 600 -8.18 8.94 19.27
N ALA A 601 -9.19 9.06 18.43
CA ALA A 601 -10.40 8.25 18.48
C ALA A 601 -10.73 7.75 17.08
N PRO A 602 -11.00 6.46 16.90
CA PRO A 602 -11.46 5.91 15.63
C PRO A 602 -12.79 6.57 15.22
N LYS A 603 -13.09 6.59 13.92
CA LYS A 603 -14.24 7.31 13.36
C LYS A 603 -15.40 6.38 12.97
N TYR A 604 -15.31 5.10 13.27
CA TYR A 604 -16.44 4.17 13.18
C TYR A 604 -17.12 4.00 14.56
N GLU A 605 -18.34 3.53 14.55
CA GLU A 605 -19.06 3.19 15.77
C GLU A 605 -18.61 1.80 16.28
N TYR A 606 -18.44 1.66 17.59
CA TYR A 606 -18.08 0.40 18.24
C TYR A 606 -18.63 0.36 19.66
N ASP A 607 -18.77 -0.84 20.20
CA ASP A 607 -19.23 -1.07 21.58
C ASP A 607 -18.04 -1.52 22.44
N LEU A 608 -17.62 -0.66 23.35
CA LEU A 608 -16.52 -0.95 24.27
C LEU A 608 -17.06 -1.67 25.51
N LYS A 609 -16.79 -2.98 25.59
CA LYS A 609 -17.12 -3.77 26.78
C LYS A 609 -16.13 -3.51 27.90
N PRO A 610 -16.57 -3.60 29.17
CA PRO A 610 -15.65 -3.64 30.32
C PRO A 610 -14.63 -4.77 30.18
N ALA A 611 -13.37 -4.53 30.54
CA ALA A 611 -12.31 -5.55 30.42
C ALA A 611 -12.62 -6.83 31.22
N ASP A 612 -13.42 -6.75 32.28
CA ASP A 612 -13.86 -7.94 33.06
C ASP A 612 -14.87 -8.81 32.31
N GLU A 613 -15.48 -8.30 31.25
CA GLU A 613 -16.44 -9.03 30.40
C GLU A 613 -15.78 -9.59 29.13
N VAL A 614 -14.50 -9.32 28.92
CA VAL A 614 -13.75 -9.90 27.80
C VAL A 614 -13.66 -11.41 28.01
N THR A 615 -13.94 -12.17 26.94
CA THR A 615 -13.86 -13.62 27.02
C THR A 615 -12.43 -14.08 27.33
N THR A 616 -12.29 -14.96 28.30
CA THR A 616 -11.02 -15.61 28.69
C THR A 616 -10.92 -17.05 28.19
N ALA A 617 -11.88 -17.48 27.39
CA ALA A 617 -11.86 -18.75 26.67
C ALA A 617 -11.37 -18.53 25.23
N PRO A 618 -10.61 -19.46 24.65
CA PRO A 618 -10.23 -19.37 23.26
C PRO A 618 -11.43 -19.14 22.35
N VAL A 619 -11.28 -18.20 21.42
CA VAL A 619 -12.21 -17.91 20.32
C VAL A 619 -11.60 -18.48 19.03
N GLY A 620 -12.13 -18.16 17.87
CA GLY A 620 -11.56 -18.61 16.59
C GLY A 620 -12.40 -19.69 15.94
N VAL A 621 -11.76 -20.71 15.41
CA VAL A 621 -12.39 -21.74 14.58
C VAL A 621 -13.40 -22.58 15.35
N GLY A 622 -14.50 -22.96 14.69
CA GLY A 622 -15.51 -23.87 15.22
C GLY A 622 -16.60 -23.20 16.05
N VAL A 623 -16.56 -21.90 16.22
CA VAL A 623 -17.61 -21.11 16.89
C VAL A 623 -18.74 -20.77 15.92
N LEU A 624 -18.43 -20.59 14.62
CA LEU A 624 -19.40 -20.22 13.61
C LEU A 624 -20.14 -21.43 13.04
N THR A 625 -21.45 -21.28 12.87
CA THR A 625 -22.30 -22.29 12.20
C THR A 625 -22.28 -22.09 10.67
N ALA A 626 -22.81 -23.06 9.92
CA ALA A 626 -22.95 -22.91 8.48
C ALA A 626 -23.84 -21.70 8.07
N ALA A 627 -24.78 -21.31 8.92
CA ALA A 627 -25.61 -20.10 8.69
C ALA A 627 -24.83 -18.81 8.90
N ASP A 628 -23.85 -18.79 9.83
CA ASP A 628 -23.02 -17.62 10.09
C ASP A 628 -21.98 -17.37 8.98
N LEU A 629 -21.72 -18.38 8.15
CA LEU A 629 -20.72 -18.32 7.08
C LEU A 629 -21.32 -18.00 5.71
N GLN A 630 -22.63 -18.07 5.55
CA GLN A 630 -23.36 -17.72 4.34
C GLN A 630 -23.75 -16.25 4.39
#